data_cd700cdf200d49ccf8676ad8e9fe7da9
#
_entry.id   cd700cdf200d49ccf8676ad8e9fe7da9
#
_cell.length_a   1.000
_cell.length_b   1.000
_cell.length_c   1.000
_cell.angle_alpha   90.00
_cell.angle_beta   90.00
_cell.angle_gamma   90.00
#
_symmetry.space_group_name_H-M   'P 1'
#
loop_
_entity.id
_entity.type
_entity.pdbx_description
1 polymer ?
#
loop_
_entity_poly.entity_id
_entity_poly.type
_entity_poly.pdbx_seq_one_letter_code
_entity_poly.pdbx_strand_id
1 'polypeptide(L)'
;MQNEKKSNVEFIPQFQKAFYHPRYWGVWLGTGLMAGISLIPARLRDPVLGAIGKLVGKVAKSARRRARINLLYCLPEVPENEREHIIDEMFATAPQSMILMAELACTKPEKVLKRVRWHGEEVLDKIRAEGRNVIFLVPHGWAVDVPAMLMAARGQPMAAMFHNQSNPLVDYLWNAVRRKFGGRMHARNDGIKPFISSVRQGYWGYYLPDQDHGAEHSEFVDFFATYKATLPAVGRLMKVCRAAIVPLFPVYDGKTSMLDIYIRPPMDDLAVADDPYIARRMNEEVENLVGPNPEQYTWILKLLKTRKEGETEPYSRDDLYR
;
A
#
# COMPACT_ATOMS: atom_id res chain seq x y z
N MET A 1 -5.35 28.26 -22.55
CA MET A 1 -6.65 27.79 -22.02
C MET A 1 -6.95 26.30 -22.15
N GLN A 2 -6.17 25.50 -22.91
CA GLN A 2 -6.38 24.02 -22.97
C GLN A 2 -5.67 23.22 -21.86
N ASN A 3 -4.72 23.80 -21.13
CA ASN A 3 -3.95 23.10 -20.08
C ASN A 3 -4.60 23.09 -18.68
N GLU A 4 -5.56 23.96 -18.40
CA GLU A 4 -6.21 23.99 -17.09
C GLU A 4 -7.31 22.92 -16.92
N LYS A 5 -7.90 22.45 -18.01
CA LYS A 5 -8.95 21.40 -17.95
C LYS A 5 -8.42 19.99 -17.64
N LYS A 6 -7.10 19.72 -17.82
CA LYS A 6 -6.49 18.41 -17.47
C LYS A 6 -6.18 18.26 -15.98
N SER A 7 -6.15 19.34 -15.19
CA SER A 7 -5.72 19.30 -13.78
C SER A 7 -6.74 18.73 -12.79
N ASN A 8 -7.98 18.48 -13.22
CA ASN A 8 -9.08 18.01 -12.35
C ASN A 8 -9.66 16.65 -12.80
N VAL A 9 -8.96 15.89 -13.62
CA VAL A 9 -9.48 14.63 -14.13
C VAL A 9 -9.41 13.56 -13.04
N GLU A 10 -10.56 13.24 -12.48
CA GLU A 10 -10.78 12.05 -11.66
C GLU A 10 -10.90 10.84 -12.58
N PHE A 11 -10.19 9.76 -12.26
CA PHE A 11 -10.38 8.49 -12.98
C PHE A 11 -11.71 7.85 -12.56
N ILE A 12 -12.64 7.78 -13.48
CA ILE A 12 -13.93 7.10 -13.29
C ILE A 12 -13.90 5.79 -14.09
N PRO A 13 -13.81 4.63 -13.42
CA PRO A 13 -13.83 3.36 -14.11
C PRO A 13 -15.16 3.17 -14.84
N GLN A 14 -15.12 2.89 -16.14
CA GLN A 14 -16.29 2.67 -16.97
C GLN A 14 -16.41 1.21 -17.34
N PHE A 15 -17.59 0.64 -17.11
CA PHE A 15 -17.88 -0.71 -17.55
C PHE A 15 -17.98 -0.76 -19.08
N GLN A 16 -17.27 -1.70 -19.69
CA GLN A 16 -17.26 -1.91 -21.14
C GLN A 16 -17.98 -3.21 -21.49
N LYS A 17 -18.82 -3.19 -22.54
CA LYS A 17 -19.49 -4.42 -23.03
C LYS A 17 -18.50 -5.51 -23.43
N ALA A 18 -17.28 -5.12 -23.84
CA ALA A 18 -16.18 -6.04 -24.12
C ALA A 18 -15.79 -6.93 -22.93
N PHE A 19 -16.14 -6.56 -21.69
CA PHE A 19 -15.86 -7.36 -20.49
C PHE A 19 -16.68 -8.65 -20.39
N TYR A 20 -17.72 -8.82 -21.22
CA TYR A 20 -18.44 -10.10 -21.35
C TYR A 20 -17.73 -11.11 -22.25
N HIS A 21 -16.69 -10.68 -22.99
CA HIS A 21 -15.96 -11.59 -23.88
C HIS A 21 -15.29 -12.74 -23.10
N PRO A 22 -15.27 -13.99 -23.65
CA PRO A 22 -14.71 -15.18 -22.98
C PRO A 22 -13.30 -15.01 -22.38
N ARG A 23 -12.45 -14.17 -22.98
CA ARG A 23 -11.11 -13.87 -22.46
C ARG A 23 -11.11 -13.34 -21.02
N TYR A 24 -12.23 -12.81 -20.54
CA TYR A 24 -12.38 -12.26 -19.19
C TYR A 24 -13.10 -13.19 -18.21
N TRP A 25 -13.61 -14.34 -18.67
CA TRP A 25 -14.39 -15.25 -17.81
C TRP A 25 -13.58 -15.75 -16.60
N GLY A 26 -12.26 -15.97 -16.76
CA GLY A 26 -11.40 -16.32 -15.64
C GLY A 26 -11.36 -15.22 -14.55
N VAL A 27 -11.37 -13.95 -14.96
CA VAL A 27 -11.43 -12.82 -14.01
C VAL A 27 -12.78 -12.77 -13.31
N TRP A 28 -13.89 -12.96 -14.05
CA TRP A 28 -15.22 -13.00 -13.46
C TRP A 28 -15.39 -14.16 -12.49
N LEU A 29 -14.90 -15.35 -12.86
CA LEU A 29 -14.92 -16.51 -11.98
C LEU A 29 -14.11 -16.25 -10.70
N GLY A 30 -12.89 -15.72 -10.82
CA GLY A 30 -12.06 -15.36 -9.68
C GLY A 30 -12.70 -14.31 -8.80
N THR A 31 -13.30 -13.27 -9.38
CA THR A 31 -14.03 -12.23 -8.65
C THR A 31 -15.25 -12.79 -7.94
N GLY A 32 -16.04 -13.65 -8.62
CA GLY A 32 -17.19 -14.32 -8.02
C GLY A 32 -16.80 -15.23 -6.86
N LEU A 33 -15.69 -15.97 -7.01
CA LEU A 33 -15.14 -16.80 -5.94
C LEU A 33 -14.70 -15.96 -4.74
N MET A 34 -13.97 -14.87 -4.97
CA MET A 34 -13.57 -13.94 -3.91
C MET A 34 -14.79 -13.34 -3.20
N ALA A 35 -15.82 -12.92 -3.96
CA ALA A 35 -17.07 -12.43 -3.41
C ALA A 35 -17.74 -13.50 -2.52
N GLY A 36 -17.85 -14.73 -2.98
CA GLY A 36 -18.41 -15.84 -2.19
C GLY A 36 -17.63 -16.13 -0.92
N ILE A 37 -16.29 -16.21 -1.01
CA ILE A 37 -15.42 -16.42 0.15
C ILE A 37 -15.53 -15.26 1.14
N SER A 38 -15.69 -14.03 0.67
CA SER A 38 -15.82 -12.86 1.54
C SER A 38 -17.06 -12.87 2.43
N LEU A 39 -18.09 -13.63 2.06
CA LEU A 39 -19.31 -13.80 2.85
C LEU A 39 -19.16 -14.80 3.99
N ILE A 40 -18.17 -15.69 3.91
CA ILE A 40 -17.85 -16.65 4.99
C ILE A 40 -17.29 -15.89 6.20
N PRO A 41 -17.70 -16.24 7.45
CA PRO A 41 -17.15 -15.64 8.64
C PRO A 41 -15.61 -15.72 8.67
N ALA A 42 -14.95 -14.60 8.97
CA ALA A 42 -13.49 -14.46 8.86
C ALA A 42 -12.74 -15.57 9.64
N ARG A 43 -13.19 -15.89 10.84
CA ARG A 43 -12.58 -16.95 11.70
C ARG A 43 -12.58 -18.34 11.05
N LEU A 44 -13.48 -18.62 10.10
CA LEU A 44 -13.54 -19.89 9.39
C LEU A 44 -12.71 -19.85 8.09
N ARG A 45 -12.71 -18.73 7.38
CA ARG A 45 -12.01 -18.60 6.09
C ARG A 45 -10.51 -18.34 6.25
N ASP A 46 -10.10 -17.54 7.25
CA ASP A 46 -8.73 -17.07 7.37
C ASP A 46 -7.69 -18.17 7.59
N PRO A 47 -7.95 -19.23 8.39
CA PRO A 47 -7.01 -20.36 8.47
C PRO A 47 -6.80 -21.05 7.12
N VAL A 48 -7.88 -21.21 6.34
CA VAL A 48 -7.83 -21.84 5.01
C VAL A 48 -7.07 -20.95 4.03
N LEU A 49 -7.38 -19.64 4.02
CA LEU A 49 -6.68 -18.67 3.16
C LEU A 49 -5.21 -18.60 3.51
N GLY A 50 -4.86 -18.60 4.79
CA GLY A 50 -3.46 -18.63 5.23
C GLY A 50 -2.71 -19.87 4.76
N ALA A 51 -3.31 -21.06 4.87
CA ALA A 51 -2.74 -22.30 4.37
C ALA A 51 -2.54 -22.28 2.84
N ILE A 52 -3.51 -21.78 2.10
CA ILE A 52 -3.42 -21.58 0.65
C ILE A 52 -2.30 -20.58 0.32
N GLY A 53 -2.22 -19.46 1.04
CA GLY A 53 -1.17 -18.46 0.87
C GLY A 53 0.22 -19.06 1.05
N LYS A 54 0.47 -19.84 2.11
CA LYS A 54 1.73 -20.56 2.33
C LYS A 54 2.07 -21.52 1.19
N LEU A 55 1.07 -22.26 0.70
CA LEU A 55 1.26 -23.16 -0.45
C LEU A 55 1.64 -22.39 -1.72
N VAL A 56 0.94 -21.29 -2.00
CA VAL A 56 1.28 -20.38 -3.11
C VAL A 56 2.71 -19.85 -2.96
N GLY A 57 3.12 -19.46 -1.75
CA GLY A 57 4.48 -19.01 -1.46
C GLY A 57 5.56 -20.04 -1.78
N LYS A 58 5.27 -21.34 -1.62
CA LYS A 58 6.21 -22.43 -1.98
C LYS A 58 6.40 -22.58 -3.50
N VAL A 59 5.37 -22.32 -4.28
CA VAL A 59 5.42 -22.45 -5.75
C VAL A 59 5.79 -21.14 -6.45
N ALA A 60 5.59 -20.00 -5.83
CA ALA A 60 5.89 -18.68 -6.36
C ALA A 60 7.40 -18.33 -6.25
N LYS A 61 8.26 -19.16 -6.87
CA LYS A 61 9.73 -19.11 -6.72
C LYS A 61 10.32 -17.70 -6.93
N SER A 62 9.89 -16.97 -7.96
CA SER A 62 10.42 -15.63 -8.26
C SER A 62 10.03 -14.59 -7.20
N ALA A 63 8.81 -14.64 -6.68
CA ALA A 63 8.37 -13.75 -5.61
C ALA A 63 9.08 -14.07 -4.28
N ARG A 64 9.18 -15.36 -3.94
CA ARG A 64 9.90 -15.82 -2.74
C ARG A 64 11.38 -15.44 -2.79
N ARG A 65 12.04 -15.60 -3.95
CA ARG A 65 13.43 -15.18 -4.15
C ARG A 65 13.61 -13.68 -3.88
N ARG A 66 12.72 -12.82 -4.40
CA ARG A 66 12.78 -11.37 -4.12
C ARG A 66 12.62 -11.07 -2.64
N ALA A 67 11.69 -11.73 -1.96
CA ALA A 67 11.50 -11.57 -0.52
C ALA A 67 12.75 -11.98 0.28
N ARG A 68 13.36 -13.12 -0.07
CA ARG A 68 14.63 -13.57 0.54
C ARG A 68 15.75 -12.56 0.38
N ILE A 69 15.91 -12.01 -0.82
CA ILE A 69 16.93 -10.99 -1.11
C ILE A 69 16.65 -9.73 -0.28
N ASN A 70 15.43 -9.23 -0.26
CA ASN A 70 15.09 -8.05 0.52
C ASN A 70 15.36 -8.26 2.02
N LEU A 71 14.91 -9.37 2.58
CA LEU A 71 15.15 -9.68 4.00
C LEU A 71 16.62 -9.90 4.32
N LEU A 72 17.40 -10.49 3.42
CA LEU A 72 18.84 -10.64 3.59
C LEU A 72 19.55 -9.30 3.70
N TYR A 73 19.18 -8.33 2.86
CA TYR A 73 19.80 -7.00 2.86
C TYR A 73 19.23 -6.09 3.95
N CYS A 74 17.94 -6.18 4.24
CA CYS A 74 17.29 -5.29 5.21
C CYS A 74 17.40 -5.78 6.66
N LEU A 75 17.38 -7.10 6.89
CA LEU A 75 17.40 -7.72 8.21
C LEU A 75 18.46 -8.84 8.28
N PRO A 76 19.76 -8.53 8.02
CA PRO A 76 20.80 -9.56 7.98
C PRO A 76 21.04 -10.22 9.34
N GLU A 77 20.75 -9.51 10.44
CA GLU A 77 20.88 -10.02 11.82
C GLU A 77 19.82 -11.05 12.18
N VAL A 78 18.69 -11.08 11.45
CA VAL A 78 17.64 -12.10 11.65
C VAL A 78 18.11 -13.43 11.06
N PRO A 79 18.10 -14.54 11.81
CA PRO A 79 18.51 -15.86 11.32
C PRO A 79 17.71 -16.30 10.08
N GLU A 80 18.32 -17.09 9.21
CA GLU A 80 17.68 -17.50 7.94
C GLU A 80 16.35 -18.23 8.15
N ASN A 81 16.27 -19.11 9.14
CA ASN A 81 15.04 -19.81 9.47
C ASN A 81 13.91 -18.87 9.91
N GLU A 82 14.23 -17.78 10.60
CA GLU A 82 13.26 -16.77 11.00
C GLU A 82 12.86 -15.90 9.79
N ARG A 83 13.81 -15.53 8.91
CA ARG A 83 13.48 -14.86 7.65
C ARG A 83 12.55 -15.70 6.77
N GLU A 84 12.78 -17.03 6.69
CA GLU A 84 11.88 -17.94 5.98
C GLU A 84 10.49 -18.00 6.64
N HIS A 85 10.42 -17.95 7.97
CA HIS A 85 9.14 -17.87 8.69
C HIS A 85 8.39 -16.56 8.38
N ILE A 86 9.09 -15.41 8.39
CA ILE A 86 8.50 -14.12 7.97
C ILE A 86 7.94 -14.22 6.55
N ILE A 87 8.66 -14.86 5.61
CA ILE A 87 8.19 -15.05 4.23
C ILE A 87 6.93 -15.94 4.20
N ASP A 88 6.91 -17.03 4.93
CA ASP A 88 5.76 -17.93 4.97
C ASP A 88 4.52 -17.23 5.55
N GLU A 89 4.67 -16.45 6.63
CA GLU A 89 3.59 -15.66 7.21
C GLU A 89 3.17 -14.51 6.28
N MET A 90 4.10 -13.86 5.58
CA MET A 90 3.77 -12.85 4.57
C MET A 90 2.87 -13.43 3.46
N PHE A 91 3.18 -14.63 2.97
CA PHE A 91 2.33 -15.28 1.97
C PHE A 91 0.99 -15.74 2.55
N ALA A 92 0.93 -16.11 3.84
CA ALA A 92 -0.33 -16.42 4.51
C ALA A 92 -1.22 -15.18 4.65
N THR A 93 -0.64 -14.07 5.06
CA THR A 93 -1.33 -12.80 5.29
C THR A 93 -1.90 -12.20 3.98
N ALA A 94 -1.25 -12.42 2.86
CA ALA A 94 -1.66 -11.86 1.57
C ALA A 94 -3.14 -12.14 1.22
N PRO A 95 -3.60 -13.38 1.08
CA PRO A 95 -5.01 -13.64 0.76
C PRO A 95 -5.96 -13.29 1.91
N GLN A 96 -5.52 -13.41 3.17
CA GLN A 96 -6.30 -13.03 4.33
C GLN A 96 -6.60 -11.53 4.37
N SER A 97 -5.64 -10.69 3.99
CA SER A 97 -5.80 -9.24 3.92
C SER A 97 -6.55 -8.78 2.68
N MET A 98 -6.24 -9.36 1.52
CA MET A 98 -6.86 -8.97 0.25
C MET A 98 -8.36 -9.27 0.24
N ILE A 99 -8.81 -10.32 0.93
CA ILE A 99 -10.24 -10.66 1.00
C ILE A 99 -11.06 -9.59 1.73
N LEU A 100 -10.44 -8.73 2.56
CA LEU A 100 -11.12 -7.61 3.20
C LEU A 100 -11.67 -6.60 2.19
N MET A 101 -10.97 -6.38 1.07
CA MET A 101 -11.48 -5.52 0.00
C MET A 101 -12.76 -6.12 -0.63
N ALA A 102 -12.77 -7.43 -0.88
CA ALA A 102 -13.96 -8.12 -1.40
C ALA A 102 -15.10 -8.07 -0.35
N GLU A 103 -14.79 -8.22 0.93
CA GLU A 103 -15.79 -8.10 2.01
C GLU A 103 -16.38 -6.68 2.06
N LEU A 104 -15.56 -5.64 1.97
CA LEU A 104 -16.02 -4.25 1.87
C LEU A 104 -16.81 -3.99 0.58
N ALA A 105 -16.46 -4.66 -0.52
CA ALA A 105 -17.21 -4.57 -1.77
C ALA A 105 -18.59 -5.22 -1.68
N CYS A 106 -18.73 -6.36 -0.98
CA CYS A 106 -19.92 -7.20 -0.97
C CYS A 106 -20.82 -7.00 0.26
N THR A 107 -20.33 -6.40 1.33
CA THR A 107 -21.07 -6.25 2.59
C THR A 107 -21.13 -4.78 3.05
N LYS A 108 -21.84 -4.56 4.15
CA LYS A 108 -21.85 -3.24 4.82
C LYS A 108 -20.52 -3.01 5.55
N PRO A 109 -19.93 -1.82 5.50
CA PRO A 109 -18.63 -1.54 6.10
C PRO A 109 -18.61 -1.74 7.63
N GLU A 110 -19.75 -1.63 8.31
CA GLU A 110 -19.89 -1.83 9.76
C GLU A 110 -19.50 -3.28 10.17
N LYS A 111 -19.68 -4.26 9.26
CA LYS A 111 -19.26 -5.64 9.51
C LYS A 111 -17.74 -5.76 9.65
N VAL A 112 -17.00 -5.05 8.80
CA VAL A 112 -15.53 -5.02 8.87
C VAL A 112 -15.08 -4.12 10.03
N LEU A 113 -15.70 -2.93 10.21
CA LEU A 113 -15.38 -1.99 11.28
C LEU A 113 -15.44 -2.61 12.69
N LYS A 114 -16.33 -3.58 12.94
CA LYS A 114 -16.37 -4.33 14.22
C LYS A 114 -15.10 -5.14 14.52
N ARG A 115 -14.25 -5.35 13.51
CA ARG A 115 -13.00 -6.10 13.61
C ARG A 115 -11.78 -5.20 13.39
N VAL A 116 -11.95 -3.89 13.52
CA VAL A 116 -10.88 -2.90 13.35
C VAL A 116 -10.57 -2.25 14.69
N ARG A 117 -9.30 -2.15 15.01
CA ARG A 117 -8.77 -1.36 16.13
C ARG A 117 -7.92 -0.23 15.56
N TRP A 118 -8.26 0.99 15.95
CA TRP A 118 -7.52 2.19 15.56
C TRP A 118 -6.57 2.56 16.70
N HIS A 119 -5.30 2.72 16.39
CA HIS A 119 -4.26 3.13 17.34
C HIS A 119 -3.71 4.49 16.91
N GLY A 120 -3.79 5.51 17.77
CA GLY A 120 -3.35 6.88 17.48
C GLY A 120 -4.35 7.72 16.68
N GLU A 121 -5.65 7.35 16.64
CA GLU A 121 -6.68 8.08 15.87
C GLU A 121 -6.85 9.52 16.38
N GLU A 122 -6.58 9.78 17.66
CA GLU A 122 -6.60 11.11 18.29
C GLU A 122 -5.68 12.13 17.60
N VAL A 123 -4.63 11.66 16.93
CA VAL A 123 -3.75 12.50 16.11
C VAL A 123 -4.52 13.16 14.97
N LEU A 124 -5.42 12.43 14.34
CA LEU A 124 -6.23 12.93 13.21
C LEU A 124 -7.23 13.98 13.65
N ASP A 125 -7.83 13.82 14.84
CA ASP A 125 -8.77 14.80 15.40
C ASP A 125 -8.06 16.12 15.70
N LYS A 126 -6.84 16.06 16.23
CA LYS A 126 -5.99 17.23 16.45
C LYS A 126 -5.67 17.97 15.15
N ILE A 127 -5.20 17.25 14.11
CA ILE A 127 -4.89 17.84 12.80
C ILE A 127 -6.12 18.47 12.17
N ARG A 128 -7.28 17.81 12.30
CA ARG A 128 -8.57 18.34 11.82
C ARG A 128 -8.95 19.63 12.53
N ALA A 129 -8.78 19.70 13.85
CA ALA A 129 -9.03 20.90 14.63
C ALA A 129 -8.12 22.07 14.25
N GLU A 130 -6.88 21.78 13.80
CA GLU A 130 -5.95 22.76 13.26
C GLU A 130 -6.28 23.22 11.82
N GLY A 131 -7.30 22.63 11.19
CA GLY A 131 -7.70 22.95 9.81
C GLY A 131 -6.68 22.54 8.75
N ARG A 132 -5.80 21.60 9.06
CA ARG A 132 -4.77 21.09 8.14
C ARG A 132 -5.31 19.93 7.31
N ASN A 133 -4.86 19.84 6.06
CA ASN A 133 -5.06 18.63 5.25
C ASN A 133 -4.16 17.50 5.78
N VAL A 134 -4.49 16.27 5.39
CA VAL A 134 -3.71 15.08 5.74
C VAL A 134 -3.23 14.37 4.47
N ILE A 135 -1.98 13.92 4.46
CA ILE A 135 -1.47 12.93 3.52
C ILE A 135 -0.87 11.79 4.35
N PHE A 136 -1.46 10.60 4.24
CA PHE A 136 -0.92 9.42 4.88
C PHE A 136 0.31 8.92 4.13
N LEU A 137 1.34 8.59 4.87
CA LEU A 137 2.53 7.86 4.41
C LEU A 137 2.32 6.39 4.77
N VAL A 138 2.09 5.54 3.77
CA VAL A 138 1.66 4.16 3.99
C VAL A 138 2.60 3.19 3.28
N PRO A 139 3.39 2.38 4.01
CA PRO A 139 4.17 1.31 3.42
C PRO A 139 3.29 0.30 2.69
N HIS A 140 3.82 -0.32 1.62
CA HIS A 140 3.10 -1.37 0.89
C HIS A 140 2.91 -2.62 1.76
N GLY A 141 1.78 -2.70 2.45
CA GLY A 141 1.30 -3.92 3.12
C GLY A 141 0.18 -4.58 2.32
N TRP A 142 -0.15 -5.82 2.67
CA TRP A 142 -1.21 -6.55 1.98
C TRP A 142 -2.61 -5.96 2.20
N ALA A 143 -2.85 -5.33 3.35
CA ALA A 143 -4.10 -4.64 3.68
C ALA A 143 -4.10 -3.16 3.30
N VAL A 144 -3.16 -2.71 2.47
CA VAL A 144 -2.87 -1.29 2.20
C VAL A 144 -4.09 -0.46 1.75
N ASP A 145 -5.00 -1.02 0.98
CA ASP A 145 -6.19 -0.30 0.49
C ASP A 145 -7.30 -0.15 1.55
N VAL A 146 -7.30 -1.02 2.57
CA VAL A 146 -8.42 -1.14 3.52
C VAL A 146 -8.60 0.09 4.40
N PRO A 147 -7.55 0.70 4.99
CA PRO A 147 -7.71 1.90 5.82
C PRO A 147 -8.36 3.06 5.06
N ALA A 148 -7.93 3.31 3.82
CA ALA A 148 -8.52 4.39 3.00
C ALA A 148 -10.00 4.14 2.71
N MET A 149 -10.39 2.90 2.39
CA MET A 149 -11.79 2.53 2.18
C MET A 149 -12.63 2.69 3.44
N LEU A 150 -12.09 2.32 4.62
CA LEU A 150 -12.79 2.44 5.90
C LEU A 150 -12.95 3.90 6.33
N MET A 151 -11.92 4.73 6.13
CA MET A 151 -12.02 6.17 6.39
C MET A 151 -13.05 6.83 5.48
N ALA A 152 -13.08 6.48 4.19
CA ALA A 152 -14.10 6.95 3.26
C ALA A 152 -15.51 6.50 3.69
N ALA A 153 -15.68 5.25 4.14
CA ALA A 153 -16.95 4.74 4.66
C ALA A 153 -17.40 5.46 5.95
N ARG A 154 -16.47 6.02 6.73
CA ARG A 154 -16.74 6.86 7.92
C ARG A 154 -16.97 8.34 7.58
N GLY A 155 -17.05 8.67 6.28
CA GLY A 155 -17.34 10.03 5.81
C GLY A 155 -16.13 10.93 5.58
N GLN A 156 -14.91 10.41 5.72
CA GLN A 156 -13.69 11.14 5.37
C GLN A 156 -13.25 10.79 3.94
N PRO A 157 -13.44 11.67 2.94
CA PRO A 157 -13.11 11.36 1.56
C PRO A 157 -11.60 11.22 1.36
N MET A 158 -11.21 10.21 0.60
CA MET A 158 -9.81 9.85 0.37
C MET A 158 -9.41 10.08 -1.09
N ALA A 159 -8.14 10.43 -1.32
CA ALA A 159 -7.56 10.52 -2.65
C ALA A 159 -6.27 9.69 -2.72
N ALA A 160 -6.12 8.88 -3.77
CA ALA A 160 -4.92 8.08 -3.98
C ALA A 160 -4.49 8.08 -5.44
N MET A 161 -3.20 7.85 -5.66
CA MET A 161 -2.65 7.55 -6.99
C MET A 161 -2.56 6.04 -7.20
N PHE A 162 -2.78 5.59 -8.43
CA PHE A 162 -2.68 4.18 -8.78
C PHE A 162 -1.95 3.98 -10.10
N HIS A 163 -1.44 2.77 -10.30
CA HIS A 163 -0.91 2.31 -11.57
C HIS A 163 -1.96 1.44 -12.27
N ASN A 164 -2.24 1.75 -13.55
CA ASN A 164 -3.19 0.97 -14.32
C ASN A 164 -2.78 -0.49 -14.41
N GLN A 165 -3.74 -1.39 -14.22
CA GLN A 165 -3.52 -2.81 -14.38
C GLN A 165 -3.47 -3.18 -15.86
N SER A 166 -2.63 -4.16 -16.23
CA SER A 166 -2.51 -4.63 -17.61
C SER A 166 -3.81 -5.26 -18.14
N ASN A 167 -4.60 -5.87 -17.26
CA ASN A 167 -5.92 -6.40 -17.60
C ASN A 167 -7.00 -5.34 -17.35
N PRO A 168 -7.71 -4.83 -18.39
CA PRO A 168 -8.68 -3.75 -18.23
C PRO A 168 -9.86 -4.08 -17.30
N LEU A 169 -10.29 -5.35 -17.23
CA LEU A 169 -11.35 -5.74 -16.31
C LEU A 169 -10.88 -5.73 -14.85
N VAL A 170 -9.66 -6.20 -14.60
CA VAL A 170 -9.06 -6.12 -13.24
C VAL A 170 -8.90 -4.66 -12.85
N ASP A 171 -8.41 -3.81 -13.75
CA ASP A 171 -8.29 -2.36 -13.51
C ASP A 171 -9.63 -1.71 -13.17
N TYR A 172 -10.68 -2.04 -13.95
CA TYR A 172 -12.05 -1.59 -13.68
C TYR A 172 -12.53 -2.01 -12.30
N LEU A 173 -12.48 -3.31 -11.99
CA LEU A 173 -13.00 -3.87 -10.74
C LEU A 173 -12.28 -3.30 -9.52
N TRP A 174 -10.96 -3.24 -9.58
CA TRP A 174 -10.14 -2.75 -8.46
C TRP A 174 -10.44 -1.27 -8.15
N ASN A 175 -10.50 -0.44 -9.19
CA ASN A 175 -10.79 0.99 -9.02
C ASN A 175 -12.26 1.23 -8.63
N ALA A 176 -13.21 0.42 -9.10
CA ALA A 176 -14.60 0.49 -8.69
C ALA A 176 -14.76 0.20 -7.18
N VAL A 177 -14.05 -0.82 -6.66
CA VAL A 177 -14.05 -1.16 -5.24
C VAL A 177 -13.44 -0.04 -4.39
N ARG A 178 -12.26 0.49 -4.77
CA ARG A 178 -11.60 1.59 -4.06
C ARG A 178 -12.47 2.85 -3.96
N ARG A 179 -13.30 3.08 -4.95
CA ARG A 179 -14.18 4.26 -5.02
C ARG A 179 -15.56 4.06 -4.39
N LYS A 180 -15.87 2.85 -3.93
CA LYS A 180 -17.22 2.50 -3.44
C LYS A 180 -17.76 3.46 -2.38
N PHE A 181 -16.91 4.02 -1.54
CA PHE A 181 -17.30 4.90 -0.44
C PHE A 181 -16.96 6.38 -0.68
N GLY A 182 -16.68 6.79 -1.93
CA GLY A 182 -16.46 8.19 -2.29
C GLY A 182 -14.99 8.61 -2.43
N GLY A 183 -14.05 7.64 -2.52
CA GLY A 183 -12.65 7.92 -2.80
C GLY A 183 -12.42 8.42 -4.24
N ARG A 184 -11.40 9.27 -4.44
CA ARG A 184 -10.88 9.69 -5.75
C ARG A 184 -9.61 8.94 -6.10
N MET A 185 -9.59 8.37 -7.30
CA MET A 185 -8.42 7.68 -7.82
C MET A 185 -7.82 8.48 -8.98
N HIS A 186 -6.50 8.66 -8.97
CA HIS A 186 -5.76 9.39 -10.00
C HIS A 186 -4.74 8.46 -10.63
N ALA A 187 -4.79 8.30 -11.96
CA ALA A 187 -3.81 7.49 -12.66
C ALA A 187 -2.43 8.18 -12.62
N ARG A 188 -1.37 7.43 -12.36
CA ARG A 188 0.01 7.98 -12.29
C ARG A 188 0.43 8.63 -13.61
N ASN A 189 -0.07 8.12 -14.73
CA ASN A 189 0.22 8.66 -16.07
C ASN A 189 -0.36 10.08 -16.28
N ASP A 190 -1.34 10.50 -15.48
CA ASP A 190 -1.90 11.85 -15.51
C ASP A 190 -1.08 12.86 -14.70
N GLY A 191 0.00 12.37 -14.05
CA GLY A 191 0.87 13.14 -13.18
C GLY A 191 0.27 13.40 -11.80
N ILE A 192 1.00 14.17 -10.97
CA ILE A 192 0.64 14.37 -9.56
C ILE A 192 -0.37 15.51 -9.33
N LYS A 193 -0.57 16.40 -10.32
CA LYS A 193 -1.42 17.59 -10.17
C LYS A 193 -2.88 17.27 -9.77
N PRO A 194 -3.56 16.26 -10.34
CA PRO A 194 -4.92 15.89 -9.95
C PRO A 194 -5.02 15.44 -8.49
N PHE A 195 -4.03 14.68 -7.99
CA PHE A 195 -3.93 14.27 -6.60
C PHE A 195 -3.80 15.49 -5.68
N ILE A 196 -2.86 16.41 -5.97
CA ILE A 196 -2.67 17.67 -5.22
C ILE A 196 -3.99 18.46 -5.19
N SER A 197 -4.68 18.57 -6.32
CA SER A 197 -5.96 19.28 -6.39
C SER A 197 -7.01 18.66 -5.47
N SER A 198 -7.11 17.34 -5.41
CA SER A 198 -8.04 16.65 -4.52
C SER A 198 -7.70 16.88 -3.04
N VAL A 199 -6.42 16.79 -2.66
CA VAL A 199 -6.01 17.06 -1.27
C VAL A 199 -6.35 18.49 -0.86
N ARG A 200 -6.11 19.46 -1.73
CA ARG A 200 -6.46 20.87 -1.48
C ARG A 200 -7.98 21.13 -1.41
N GLN A 201 -8.80 20.22 -1.92
CA GLN A 201 -10.26 20.23 -1.81
C GLN A 201 -10.79 19.53 -0.55
N GLY A 202 -9.90 19.11 0.37
CA GLY A 202 -10.28 18.47 1.64
C GLY A 202 -10.32 16.93 1.59
N TYR A 203 -9.91 16.30 0.49
CA TYR A 203 -9.68 14.86 0.47
C TYR A 203 -8.37 14.55 1.21
N TRP A 204 -8.37 13.52 2.05
CA TRP A 204 -7.11 13.06 2.64
C TRP A 204 -6.32 12.24 1.63
N GLY A 205 -5.05 12.60 1.46
CA GLY A 205 -4.15 11.93 0.52
C GLY A 205 -3.68 10.59 1.06
N TYR A 206 -3.41 9.65 0.16
CA TYR A 206 -2.87 8.33 0.47
C TYR A 206 -1.65 8.09 -0.41
N TYR A 207 -0.46 8.11 0.19
CA TYR A 207 0.82 8.08 -0.50
C TYR A 207 1.65 6.88 -0.04
N LEU A 208 2.12 6.09 -1.00
CA LEU A 208 2.96 4.92 -0.76
C LEU A 208 4.41 5.28 -1.09
N PRO A 209 5.31 5.33 -0.08
CA PRO A 209 6.64 5.93 -0.22
C PRO A 209 7.72 4.97 -0.73
N ASP A 210 7.48 3.68 -0.73
CA ASP A 210 8.50 2.63 -0.70
C ASP A 210 8.79 1.99 -2.05
N GLN A 211 8.16 2.45 -3.14
CA GLN A 211 8.56 2.03 -4.49
C GLN A 211 9.90 2.65 -4.89
N ASP A 212 10.69 1.87 -5.62
CA ASP A 212 11.93 2.33 -6.23
C ASP A 212 11.61 3.02 -7.58
N HIS A 213 11.84 4.32 -7.63
CA HIS A 213 11.55 5.18 -8.78
C HIS A 213 12.78 5.44 -9.68
N GLY A 214 13.90 4.79 -9.42
CA GLY A 214 15.16 5.04 -10.12
C GLY A 214 16.02 6.08 -9.39
N ALA A 215 17.21 6.34 -9.95
CA ALA A 215 18.17 7.27 -9.33
C ALA A 215 17.78 8.74 -9.54
N GLU A 216 17.06 9.05 -10.63
CA GLU A 216 16.67 10.41 -10.95
C GLU A 216 15.73 10.97 -9.87
N HIS A 217 16.10 12.09 -9.26
CA HIS A 217 15.36 12.75 -8.17
C HIS A 217 15.23 11.93 -6.88
N SER A 218 16.00 10.85 -6.71
CA SER A 218 16.03 10.03 -5.49
C SER A 218 17.32 10.25 -4.71
N GLU A 219 17.20 10.19 -3.40
CA GLU A 219 18.32 10.21 -2.47
C GLU A 219 18.69 8.78 -2.07
N PHE A 220 20.00 8.46 -2.03
CA PHE A 220 20.50 7.19 -1.52
C PHE A 220 20.69 7.28 -0.01
N VAL A 221 19.69 6.88 0.73
CA VAL A 221 19.66 6.98 2.20
C VAL A 221 19.41 5.62 2.84
N ASP A 222 19.77 5.49 4.11
CA ASP A 222 19.60 4.24 4.85
C ASP A 222 18.17 3.74 4.83
N PHE A 223 18.02 2.42 4.76
CA PHE A 223 16.77 1.69 4.81
C PHE A 223 17.03 0.33 5.48
N PHE A 224 16.56 0.15 6.69
CA PHE A 224 16.96 -0.96 7.56
C PHE A 224 18.50 -1.07 7.64
N ALA A 225 19.06 -2.28 7.48
CA ALA A 225 20.51 -2.50 7.50
C ALA A 225 21.22 -2.21 6.17
N THR A 226 20.52 -1.67 5.17
CA THR A 226 21.08 -1.32 3.86
C THR A 226 20.75 0.12 3.48
N TYR A 227 20.80 0.46 2.21
CA TYR A 227 20.32 1.73 1.69
C TYR A 227 19.37 1.53 0.50
N LYS A 228 18.64 2.57 0.16
CA LYS A 228 17.64 2.56 -0.90
C LYS A 228 17.62 3.91 -1.61
N ALA A 229 17.35 3.91 -2.92
CA ALA A 229 16.99 5.11 -3.66
C ALA A 229 15.56 5.53 -3.27
N THR A 230 15.42 6.63 -2.54
CA THR A 230 14.14 7.11 -1.99
C THR A 230 13.81 8.48 -2.55
N LEU A 231 12.64 8.62 -3.16
CA LEU A 231 12.15 9.88 -3.71
C LEU A 231 11.53 10.75 -2.60
N PRO A 232 12.10 11.93 -2.25
CA PRO A 232 11.64 12.77 -1.14
C PRO A 232 10.38 13.60 -1.46
N ALA A 233 9.41 12.99 -2.17
CA ALA A 233 8.26 13.71 -2.71
C ALA A 233 7.34 14.31 -1.65
N VAL A 234 7.31 13.74 -0.42
CA VAL A 234 6.40 14.19 0.64
C VAL A 234 6.70 15.59 1.16
N GLY A 235 7.95 16.03 1.15
CA GLY A 235 8.33 17.41 1.53
C GLY A 235 7.69 18.45 0.61
N ARG A 236 7.69 18.20 -0.69
CA ARG A 236 6.99 19.05 -1.67
C ARG A 236 5.49 18.99 -1.49
N LEU A 237 4.93 17.79 -1.31
CA LEU A 237 3.49 17.57 -1.11
C LEU A 237 3.00 18.27 0.15
N MET A 238 3.72 18.17 1.27
CA MET A 238 3.42 18.89 2.51
C MET A 238 3.22 20.39 2.26
N LYS A 239 4.18 21.02 1.57
CA LYS A 239 4.16 22.48 1.29
C LYS A 239 3.01 22.84 0.34
N VAL A 240 2.89 22.14 -0.79
CA VAL A 240 1.92 22.49 -1.84
C VAL A 240 0.48 22.20 -1.40
N CYS A 241 0.25 21.14 -0.63
CA CYS A 241 -1.07 20.75 -0.15
C CYS A 241 -1.43 21.37 1.20
N ARG A 242 -0.48 22.03 1.89
CA ARG A 242 -0.63 22.48 3.29
C ARG A 242 -1.11 21.32 4.18
N ALA A 243 -0.48 20.16 4.03
CA ALA A 243 -0.90 18.92 4.65
C ALA A 243 0.10 18.47 5.72
N ALA A 244 -0.41 17.86 6.78
CA ALA A 244 0.37 17.04 7.68
C ALA A 244 0.69 15.71 6.98
N ILE A 245 1.94 15.24 7.07
CA ILE A 245 2.32 13.89 6.62
C ILE A 245 2.19 12.98 7.84
N VAL A 246 1.29 11.99 7.74
CA VAL A 246 0.94 11.11 8.86
C VAL A 246 1.26 9.66 8.50
N PRO A 247 2.25 9.02 9.15
CA PRO A 247 2.54 7.62 8.91
C PRO A 247 1.40 6.72 9.38
N LEU A 248 1.04 5.73 8.54
CA LEU A 248 -0.04 4.79 8.82
C LEU A 248 0.34 3.39 8.30
N PHE A 249 0.01 2.35 9.07
CA PHE A 249 0.20 0.98 8.62
C PHE A 249 -0.91 0.04 9.13
N PRO A 250 -1.55 -0.74 8.25
CA PRO A 250 -2.50 -1.77 8.64
C PRO A 250 -1.80 -3.10 8.90
N VAL A 251 -2.16 -3.74 10.00
CA VAL A 251 -1.68 -5.06 10.42
C VAL A 251 -2.88 -5.99 10.56
N TYR A 252 -2.95 -7.04 9.75
CA TYR A 252 -4.03 -8.01 9.82
C TYR A 252 -3.57 -9.29 10.52
N ASP A 253 -4.22 -9.61 11.63
CA ASP A 253 -4.01 -10.87 12.33
C ASP A 253 -5.01 -11.92 11.85
N GLY A 254 -4.55 -12.84 11.01
CA GLY A 254 -5.38 -13.94 10.50
C GLY A 254 -5.81 -14.97 11.55
N LYS A 255 -5.21 -14.98 12.76
CA LYS A 255 -5.62 -15.88 13.85
C LYS A 255 -6.84 -15.35 14.59
N THR A 256 -6.87 -14.05 14.84
CA THR A 256 -8.00 -13.36 15.51
C THR A 256 -8.99 -12.76 14.53
N SER A 257 -8.63 -12.65 13.25
CA SER A 257 -9.36 -11.95 12.19
C SER A 257 -9.58 -10.45 12.48
N MET A 258 -8.67 -9.84 13.23
CA MET A 258 -8.68 -8.43 13.56
C MET A 258 -7.74 -7.65 12.67
N LEU A 259 -8.12 -6.42 12.37
CA LEU A 259 -7.28 -5.45 11.66
C LEU A 259 -6.89 -4.33 12.63
N ASP A 260 -5.62 -4.21 12.91
CA ASP A 260 -5.05 -3.08 13.64
C ASP A 260 -4.53 -2.03 12.66
N ILE A 261 -4.96 -0.78 12.82
CA ILE A 261 -4.49 0.33 12.02
C ILE A 261 -3.69 1.27 12.92
N TYR A 262 -2.39 1.28 12.72
CA TYR A 262 -1.46 2.12 13.48
C TYR A 262 -1.28 3.46 12.78
N ILE A 263 -1.54 4.54 13.52
CA ILE A 263 -1.37 5.93 13.08
C ILE A 263 -0.32 6.56 14.01
N ARG A 264 0.74 7.11 13.42
CA ARG A 264 1.83 7.73 14.17
C ARG A 264 1.70 9.25 14.17
N PRO A 265 2.40 9.96 15.05
CA PRO A 265 2.43 11.43 15.03
C PRO A 265 2.82 11.99 13.67
N PRO A 266 2.35 13.21 13.31
CA PRO A 266 2.69 13.83 12.04
C PRO A 266 4.19 14.16 11.99
N MET A 267 4.74 14.07 10.78
CA MET A 267 6.15 14.36 10.46
C MET A 267 6.34 15.86 10.22
N ASP A 268 6.08 16.70 11.23
CA ASP A 268 6.13 18.16 11.08
C ASP A 268 7.56 18.71 10.94
N ASP A 269 8.56 17.94 11.35
CA ASP A 269 9.99 18.17 11.14
C ASP A 269 10.38 18.31 9.66
N LEU A 270 9.60 17.72 8.74
CA LEU A 270 9.86 17.83 7.30
C LEU A 270 9.60 19.22 6.71
N ALA A 271 8.95 20.13 7.43
CA ALA A 271 8.56 21.44 6.91
C ALA A 271 9.76 22.30 6.50
N VAL A 272 10.88 22.17 7.20
CA VAL A 272 12.13 22.94 7.01
C VAL A 272 13.32 22.09 6.55
N ALA A 273 13.09 20.80 6.31
CA ALA A 273 14.12 19.82 5.97
C ALA A 273 14.53 19.87 4.49
N ASP A 274 15.74 19.42 4.20
CA ASP A 274 16.24 19.16 2.85
C ASP A 274 15.85 17.77 2.35
N ASP A 275 16.07 17.51 1.07
CA ASP A 275 15.66 16.27 0.42
C ASP A 275 16.33 15.02 1.02
N PRO A 276 17.63 14.96 1.34
CA PRO A 276 18.25 13.83 2.01
C PRO A 276 17.63 13.52 3.39
N TYR A 277 17.38 14.53 4.20
CA TYR A 277 16.72 14.35 5.49
C TYR A 277 15.29 13.82 5.31
N ILE A 278 14.51 14.41 4.38
CA ILE A 278 13.15 13.96 4.09
C ILE A 278 13.15 12.49 3.68
N ALA A 279 14.03 12.09 2.74
CA ALA A 279 14.14 10.72 2.29
C ALA A 279 14.46 9.75 3.43
N ARG A 280 15.43 10.10 4.30
CA ARG A 280 15.78 9.25 5.46
C ARG A 280 14.64 9.14 6.46
N ARG A 281 13.98 10.24 6.77
CA ARG A 281 12.83 10.25 7.70
C ARG A 281 11.67 9.42 7.17
N MET A 282 11.42 9.44 5.85
CA MET A 282 10.43 8.57 5.24
C MET A 282 10.76 7.09 5.44
N ASN A 283 12.02 6.71 5.19
CA ASN A 283 12.47 5.34 5.39
C ASN A 283 12.39 4.91 6.86
N GLU A 284 12.79 5.79 7.77
CA GLU A 284 12.72 5.54 9.21
C GLU A 284 11.27 5.28 9.68
N GLU A 285 10.29 6.02 9.16
CA GLU A 285 8.90 5.75 9.48
C GLU A 285 8.39 4.41 8.88
N VAL A 286 8.88 4.04 7.69
CA VAL A 286 8.60 2.69 7.15
C VAL A 286 9.20 1.61 8.06
N GLU A 287 10.45 1.79 8.50
CA GLU A 287 11.14 0.87 9.43
C GLU A 287 10.38 0.73 10.76
N ASN A 288 9.95 1.85 11.35
CA ASN A 288 9.19 1.88 12.60
C ASN A 288 7.82 1.19 12.50
N LEU A 289 7.15 1.33 11.35
CA LEU A 289 5.82 0.73 11.11
C LEU A 289 5.90 -0.75 10.76
N VAL A 290 6.90 -1.13 9.98
CA VAL A 290 7.08 -2.51 9.46
C VAL A 290 7.81 -3.40 10.46
N GLY A 291 8.82 -2.87 11.16
CA GLY A 291 9.71 -3.64 12.04
C GLY A 291 8.99 -4.55 13.05
N PRO A 292 7.94 -4.08 13.74
CA PRO A 292 7.18 -4.92 14.69
C PRO A 292 6.40 -6.08 14.05
N ASN A 293 6.01 -5.95 12.77
CA ASN A 293 5.19 -6.93 12.05
C ASN A 293 5.70 -7.08 10.61
N PRO A 294 6.93 -7.60 10.41
CA PRO A 294 7.56 -7.62 9.08
C PRO A 294 6.81 -8.50 8.08
N GLU A 295 6.05 -9.49 8.50
CA GLU A 295 5.23 -10.34 7.64
C GLU A 295 4.05 -9.62 6.98
N GLN A 296 3.70 -8.41 7.47
CA GLN A 296 2.64 -7.59 6.86
C GLN A 296 3.11 -6.82 5.63
N TYR A 297 4.44 -6.66 5.47
CA TYR A 297 5.03 -5.87 4.40
C TYR A 297 5.24 -6.68 3.12
N THR A 298 5.08 -6.05 1.96
CA THR A 298 5.19 -6.73 0.67
C THR A 298 6.65 -6.89 0.21
N TRP A 299 7.43 -7.71 0.91
CA TRP A 299 8.85 -7.98 0.59
C TRP A 299 9.09 -8.52 -0.82
N ILE A 300 8.04 -8.87 -1.56
CA ILE A 300 8.14 -9.32 -2.96
C ILE A 300 8.41 -8.20 -3.97
N LEU A 301 8.31 -6.93 -3.54
CA LEU A 301 8.63 -5.77 -4.38
C LEU A 301 10.13 -5.67 -4.63
N LYS A 302 10.52 -5.04 -5.75
CA LYS A 302 11.92 -4.73 -6.03
C LYS A 302 12.35 -3.44 -5.33
N LEU A 303 12.47 -3.47 -4.00
CA LEU A 303 12.76 -2.31 -3.15
C LEU A 303 14.17 -1.74 -3.36
N LEU A 304 15.13 -2.59 -3.73
CA LEU A 304 16.56 -2.31 -3.83
C LEU A 304 17.07 -2.39 -5.27
N LYS A 305 16.20 -2.10 -6.25
CA LYS A 305 16.52 -2.20 -7.68
C LYS A 305 17.61 -1.20 -8.08
N THR A 306 17.44 0.04 -7.66
CA THR A 306 18.38 1.13 -7.98
C THR A 306 19.52 1.14 -6.98
N ARG A 307 20.74 1.00 -7.50
CA ARG A 307 21.98 1.01 -6.72
C ARG A 307 22.87 2.16 -7.14
N LYS A 308 23.87 2.48 -6.30
CA LYS A 308 24.91 3.45 -6.65
C LYS A 308 25.71 2.99 -7.86
N GLU A 309 26.34 3.91 -8.55
CA GLU A 309 27.18 3.62 -9.72
C GLU A 309 28.23 2.56 -9.41
N GLY A 310 28.37 1.57 -10.30
CA GLY A 310 29.29 0.44 -10.13
C GLY A 310 28.75 -0.72 -9.29
N GLU A 311 27.59 -0.60 -8.64
CA GLU A 311 26.99 -1.69 -7.88
C GLU A 311 25.98 -2.50 -8.70
N THR A 312 25.98 -3.82 -8.52
CA THR A 312 25.04 -4.71 -9.20
C THR A 312 23.69 -4.77 -8.47
N GLU A 313 22.60 -4.70 -9.23
CA GLU A 313 21.24 -4.90 -8.70
C GLU A 313 21.13 -6.27 -7.99
N PRO A 314 20.71 -6.33 -6.71
CA PRO A 314 20.68 -7.59 -5.95
C PRO A 314 19.84 -8.69 -6.60
N TYR A 315 18.77 -8.32 -7.31
CA TYR A 315 17.86 -9.30 -7.94
C TYR A 315 18.42 -9.92 -9.22
N SER A 316 19.45 -9.33 -9.83
CA SER A 316 20.15 -9.88 -11.01
C SER A 316 21.32 -10.78 -10.63
N ARG A 317 21.69 -10.88 -9.36
CA ARG A 317 22.79 -11.72 -8.88
C ARG A 317 22.40 -13.18 -8.85
N ASP A 318 23.12 -14.02 -9.60
CA ASP A 318 22.86 -15.48 -9.69
C ASP A 318 23.35 -16.26 -8.46
N ASP A 319 24.22 -15.66 -7.66
CA ASP A 319 24.74 -16.27 -6.41
C ASP A 319 23.75 -16.17 -5.23
N LEU A 320 22.68 -15.37 -5.36
CA LEU A 320 21.66 -15.19 -4.32
C LEU A 320 20.40 -16.01 -4.63
N TYR A 321 20.17 -17.05 -3.83
CA TYR A 321 18.93 -17.85 -3.83
C TYR A 321 18.46 -18.26 -5.25
N ARG A 322 19.18 -19.20 -5.89
CA ARG A 322 18.82 -19.81 -7.18
C ARG A 322 17.50 -20.59 -7.16
#